data_deec08b97e8fa4057a033808b1df930d
#
_entry.id   deec08b97e8fa4057a033808b1df930d
#
_cell.length_a   1.000
_cell.length_b   1.000
_cell.length_c   1.000
_cell.angle_alpha   90.00
_cell.angle_beta   90.00
_cell.angle_gamma   90.00
#
_symmetry.space_group_name_H-M   'P 1'
#
loop_
_entity.id
_entity.type
_entity.pdbx_description
1 polymer ?
#
loop_
_entity_poly.entity_id
_entity_poly.type
_entity_poly.pdbx_seq_one_letter_code
_entity_poly.pdbx_strand_id
1 'polypeptide(L)'
;MKKLLLPIILLNFSSIAFAQEPKMLPIGFAPGEELLMDSYLKSRVSRAPITTPPTLPVRTAAQWEESQALLITWTGFPSIHRQIIAAAQLECKVIIHCADSNVVKSDLVANGVPLTNLKYIEVPFNSIWIRDYAANTCYLNDVDSLILVDWIYNRPRPDDDDIPLAYSSFLNVPLYQTEVAPNNLMNTGGNWMIDGMGTAFASELILEENDGAGAYSIAYPNHTSTVIDQIVEDFHGINRYIKMDVLPYDDIHHIDMHMKFLDERTILVGKFPTGVSDGPQMEANLLWVLSNYTDPWGNPYKIVRVPMPPSTSGAYAPSASYRTYSNFVIVNKTVIMPVYRQEYDTTAVRIIKESMPGYKVVTIDADNSGANLISQGGVIHCITHSVGVTDPLRIVHNYLNDTYNSTTPYQIDAIVQHKSGIANASVYWTTDTTMPYTAASMTLTGATTDTWTGYIPAQPVGTQIFYYIKGQANSGKQQVRPMPAPAGWWKFKILGTVSIEENLANVFSTSVFPNPSHGLTCIPVNSNRKLSGKLYITDVTGKVVQVVHTGDFKQGGSNYFINTSEWTSGVYTIVAETNEGVTAQKLLVK
;
A
#
# COMPACT_ATOMS: atom_id res chain seq x y z
N MET A 1 45.48 -68.64 42.74
CA MET A 1 44.23 -68.01 42.31
C MET A 1 44.49 -66.54 42.04
N LYS A 2 44.69 -66.16 40.80
CA LYS A 2 44.91 -64.76 40.39
C LYS A 2 43.50 -64.17 39.98
N LYS A 3 43.09 -63.14 40.73
CA LYS A 3 41.84 -62.38 40.37
C LYS A 3 42.15 -61.38 39.27
N LEU A 4 41.54 -61.52 38.11
CA LEU A 4 41.55 -60.55 37.02
C LEU A 4 40.56 -59.45 37.36
N LEU A 5 41.01 -58.19 37.48
CA LEU A 5 40.16 -57.01 37.52
C LEU A 5 39.98 -56.49 36.07
N LEU A 6 38.72 -56.47 35.60
CA LEU A 6 38.33 -55.83 34.33
C LEU A 6 37.98 -54.36 34.62
N PRO A 7 38.53 -53.38 33.87
CA PRO A 7 38.08 -51.99 33.98
C PRO A 7 36.77 -51.78 33.23
N ILE A 8 35.78 -51.26 33.93
CA ILE A 8 34.52 -50.78 33.35
C ILE A 8 34.81 -49.39 32.74
N ILE A 9 34.78 -49.27 31.42
CA ILE A 9 34.82 -47.98 30.71
C ILE A 9 33.38 -47.47 30.66
N LEU A 10 33.07 -46.41 31.44
CA LEU A 10 31.85 -45.64 31.31
C LEU A 10 31.96 -44.76 30.08
N LEU A 11 31.29 -45.10 29.00
CA LEU A 11 31.05 -44.19 27.88
C LEU A 11 29.97 -43.18 28.28
N ASN A 12 30.36 -41.95 28.54
CA ASN A 12 29.44 -40.83 28.61
C ASN A 12 28.92 -40.52 27.20
N PHE A 13 27.74 -40.96 26.88
CA PHE A 13 26.98 -40.43 25.74
C PHE A 13 26.46 -39.04 26.13
N SER A 14 27.17 -37.99 25.73
CA SER A 14 26.61 -36.65 25.66
C SER A 14 25.60 -36.66 24.54
N SER A 15 24.32 -36.72 24.89
CA SER A 15 23.22 -36.44 23.93
C SER A 15 23.32 -34.97 23.53
N ILE A 16 23.87 -34.72 22.35
CA ILE A 16 23.71 -33.44 21.68
C ILE A 16 22.20 -33.38 21.32
N ALA A 17 21.44 -32.70 22.15
CA ALA A 17 20.10 -32.29 21.77
C ALA A 17 20.26 -31.30 20.62
N PHE A 18 20.03 -31.75 19.38
CA PHE A 18 19.75 -30.84 18.29
C PHE A 18 18.50 -30.09 18.70
N ALA A 19 18.63 -28.81 19.02
CA ALA A 19 17.48 -27.93 19.13
C ALA A 19 16.77 -28.02 17.78
N GLN A 20 15.57 -28.57 17.77
CA GLN A 20 14.72 -28.61 16.60
C GLN A 20 14.46 -27.15 16.25
N GLU A 21 14.84 -26.71 15.04
CA GLU A 21 14.52 -25.34 14.62
C GLU A 21 13.03 -25.09 14.88
N PRO A 22 12.66 -23.96 15.47
CA PRO A 22 11.28 -23.68 15.78
C PRO A 22 10.48 -23.75 14.48
N LYS A 23 9.42 -24.58 14.50
CA LYS A 23 8.53 -24.76 13.34
C LYS A 23 7.95 -23.38 13.01
N MET A 24 8.21 -22.90 11.78
CA MET A 24 7.71 -21.61 11.35
C MET A 24 6.18 -21.58 11.40
N LEU A 25 5.63 -20.55 12.05
CA LEU A 25 4.19 -20.34 12.12
C LEU A 25 3.68 -19.67 10.82
N PRO A 26 2.50 -20.10 10.29
CA PRO A 26 1.86 -19.45 9.15
C PRO A 26 1.41 -18.02 9.54
N ILE A 27 1.04 -17.19 8.56
CA ILE A 27 0.50 -15.86 8.82
C ILE A 27 -0.88 -15.95 9.50
N GLY A 28 -1.72 -16.90 9.09
CA GLY A 28 -2.95 -17.28 9.79
C GLY A 28 -2.67 -18.03 11.09
N PHE A 29 -3.70 -18.60 11.69
CA PHE A 29 -3.54 -19.49 12.83
C PHE A 29 -2.89 -20.81 12.42
N ALA A 30 -1.92 -21.26 13.20
CA ALA A 30 -1.51 -22.66 13.14
C ALA A 30 -2.62 -23.57 13.70
N PRO A 31 -2.70 -24.85 13.30
CA PRO A 31 -3.74 -25.75 13.78
C PRO A 31 -3.84 -25.77 15.31
N GLY A 32 -4.97 -25.35 15.87
CA GLY A 32 -5.26 -25.26 17.30
C GLY A 32 -4.69 -24.01 18.00
N GLU A 33 -3.98 -23.15 17.31
CA GLU A 33 -3.43 -21.90 17.89
C GLU A 33 -4.55 -20.92 18.27
N GLU A 34 -5.66 -20.93 17.53
CA GLU A 34 -6.85 -20.13 17.80
C GLU A 34 -7.43 -20.34 19.20
N LEU A 35 -7.27 -21.54 19.75
CA LEU A 35 -7.73 -21.88 21.11
C LEU A 35 -6.92 -21.17 22.20
N LEU A 36 -5.77 -20.64 21.88
CA LEU A 36 -4.90 -19.92 22.81
C LEU A 36 -5.29 -18.43 22.94
N MET A 37 -6.13 -17.88 22.05
CA MET A 37 -6.49 -16.46 22.04
C MET A 37 -7.07 -15.98 23.36
N ASP A 38 -7.98 -16.75 23.99
CA ASP A 38 -8.59 -16.36 25.26
C ASP A 38 -7.56 -16.24 26.40
N SER A 39 -6.63 -17.21 26.50
CA SER A 39 -5.57 -17.16 27.50
C SER A 39 -4.56 -16.04 27.22
N TYR A 40 -4.21 -15.83 25.96
CA TYR A 40 -3.33 -14.75 25.53
C TYR A 40 -3.90 -13.38 25.90
N LEU A 41 -5.13 -13.07 25.50
CA LEU A 41 -5.76 -11.78 25.78
C LEU A 41 -5.93 -11.52 27.29
N LYS A 42 -6.26 -12.56 28.07
CA LYS A 42 -6.35 -12.44 29.54
C LYS A 42 -4.99 -12.29 30.23
N SER A 43 -3.93 -12.82 29.64
CA SER A 43 -2.57 -12.74 30.22
C SER A 43 -1.83 -11.47 29.84
N ARG A 44 -2.32 -10.72 28.85
CA ARG A 44 -1.69 -9.48 28.41
C ARG A 44 -1.66 -8.46 29.56
N VAL A 45 -0.49 -7.89 29.75
CA VAL A 45 -0.27 -6.75 30.64
C VAL A 45 0.29 -5.64 29.77
N SER A 46 -0.40 -4.50 29.70
CA SER A 46 0.12 -3.35 28.97
C SER A 46 1.52 -3.01 29.50
N ARG A 47 2.49 -3.00 28.61
CA ARG A 47 3.90 -2.71 28.93
C ARG A 47 4.31 -1.34 28.43
N ALA A 48 3.48 -0.69 27.60
CA ALA A 48 3.77 0.66 27.11
C ALA A 48 3.47 1.71 28.17
N PRO A 49 4.31 2.72 28.26
CA PRO A 49 4.10 3.84 29.16
C PRO A 49 2.93 4.75 28.74
N ILE A 50 2.48 4.71 27.47
CA ILE A 50 1.51 5.66 26.90
C ILE A 50 0.34 4.91 26.27
N THR A 51 -0.79 4.90 26.95
CA THR A 51 -2.04 4.26 26.51
C THR A 51 -3.21 5.25 26.32
N THR A 52 -2.92 6.54 26.44
CA THR A 52 -3.86 7.62 26.14
C THR A 52 -3.52 8.24 24.78
N PRO A 53 -4.51 8.74 24.05
CA PRO A 53 -4.25 9.41 22.76
C PRO A 53 -3.25 10.56 22.88
N PRO A 54 -2.46 10.84 21.83
CA PRO A 54 -1.67 12.06 21.75
C PRO A 54 -2.54 13.32 21.93
N THR A 55 -1.99 14.34 22.55
CA THR A 55 -2.71 15.62 22.78
C THR A 55 -2.61 16.56 21.57
N LEU A 56 -1.72 16.29 20.65
CA LEU A 56 -1.53 17.04 19.41
C LEU A 56 -2.12 16.23 18.23
N PRO A 57 -2.52 16.89 17.14
CA PRO A 57 -2.98 16.23 15.94
C PRO A 57 -1.98 15.19 15.46
N VAL A 58 -2.48 14.02 15.05
CA VAL A 58 -1.67 12.90 14.56
C VAL A 58 -1.87 12.74 13.07
N ARG A 59 -0.80 12.36 12.37
CA ARG A 59 -0.82 11.91 10.98
C ARG A 59 -0.03 10.62 10.83
N THR A 60 -0.64 9.60 10.26
CA THR A 60 0.07 8.37 9.90
C THR A 60 0.82 8.55 8.58
N ALA A 61 2.08 8.13 8.54
CA ALA A 61 2.93 8.23 7.36
C ALA A 61 2.53 7.22 6.29
N ALA A 62 2.48 7.64 5.02
CA ALA A 62 2.30 6.75 3.90
C ALA A 62 3.59 5.95 3.59
N GLN A 63 3.45 4.79 2.93
CA GLN A 63 4.60 3.92 2.65
C GLN A 63 5.63 4.49 1.67
N TRP A 64 5.26 5.48 0.86
CA TRP A 64 6.16 6.18 -0.06
C TRP A 64 6.87 7.39 0.57
N GLU A 65 6.63 7.67 1.85
CA GLU A 65 7.37 8.69 2.58
C GLU A 65 8.77 8.18 2.96
N GLU A 66 9.65 9.11 3.33
CA GLU A 66 11.04 8.81 3.65
C GLU A 66 11.16 7.89 4.87
N SER A 67 11.81 6.76 4.70
CA SER A 67 12.03 5.75 5.73
C SER A 67 13.47 5.78 6.22
N GLN A 68 13.67 5.81 7.56
CA GLN A 68 15.00 5.66 8.16
C GLN A 68 15.42 4.20 8.33
N ALA A 69 14.46 3.29 8.40
CA ALA A 69 14.73 1.87 8.59
C ALA A 69 13.66 0.98 7.96
N LEU A 70 14.09 -0.21 7.52
CA LEU A 70 13.24 -1.36 7.24
C LEU A 70 13.45 -2.38 8.35
N LEU A 71 12.36 -2.87 8.94
CA LEU A 71 12.34 -3.91 9.97
C LEU A 71 12.11 -5.28 9.32
N ILE A 72 12.82 -6.29 9.80
CA ILE A 72 12.58 -7.71 9.50
C ILE A 72 12.77 -8.55 10.75
N THR A 73 12.17 -9.75 10.79
CA THR A 73 12.44 -10.77 11.80
C THR A 73 13.11 -11.95 11.12
N TRP A 74 14.35 -12.26 11.57
CA TRP A 74 15.20 -13.26 10.92
C TRP A 74 14.80 -14.67 11.33
N THR A 75 13.91 -15.28 10.56
CA THR A 75 13.52 -16.69 10.72
C THR A 75 12.93 -17.24 9.40
N GLY A 76 12.90 -18.53 9.23
CA GLY A 76 12.18 -19.24 8.16
C GLY A 76 12.86 -19.21 6.80
N PHE A 77 12.94 -18.07 6.12
CA PHE A 77 13.36 -17.94 4.71
C PHE A 77 14.63 -17.10 4.52
N PRO A 78 15.82 -17.57 4.95
CA PRO A 78 17.04 -16.76 4.91
C PRO A 78 17.43 -16.32 3.49
N SER A 79 17.14 -17.11 2.46
CA SER A 79 17.42 -16.73 1.07
C SER A 79 16.58 -15.53 0.59
N ILE A 80 15.36 -15.38 1.07
CA ILE A 80 14.48 -14.23 0.79
C ILE A 80 14.97 -13.02 1.62
N HIS A 81 15.24 -13.21 2.91
CA HIS A 81 15.77 -12.14 3.77
C HIS A 81 17.06 -11.54 3.23
N ARG A 82 18.00 -12.37 2.76
CA ARG A 82 19.26 -11.89 2.15
C ARG A 82 18.99 -10.95 0.97
N GLN A 83 18.04 -11.28 0.11
CA GLN A 83 17.70 -10.45 -1.05
C GLN A 83 17.00 -9.14 -0.62
N ILE A 84 16.11 -9.19 0.36
CA ILE A 84 15.50 -7.99 0.95
C ILE A 84 16.55 -7.09 1.57
N ILE A 85 17.44 -7.64 2.40
CA ILE A 85 18.52 -6.90 3.06
C ILE A 85 19.44 -6.26 2.01
N ALA A 86 19.88 -7.03 1.01
CA ALA A 86 20.78 -6.54 -0.04
C ALA A 86 20.18 -5.37 -0.83
N ALA A 87 18.86 -5.33 -1.00
CA ALA A 87 18.17 -4.23 -1.66
C ALA A 87 17.96 -3.04 -0.72
N ALA A 88 17.44 -3.28 0.49
CA ALA A 88 17.00 -2.24 1.42
C ALA A 88 18.17 -1.48 2.08
N GLN A 89 19.29 -2.14 2.36
CA GLN A 89 20.47 -1.50 2.98
C GLN A 89 21.11 -0.41 2.11
N LEU A 90 20.79 -0.36 0.82
CA LEU A 90 21.22 0.71 -0.09
C LEU A 90 20.38 1.98 0.07
N GLU A 91 19.21 1.86 0.67
CA GLU A 91 18.21 2.92 0.80
C GLU A 91 18.11 3.47 2.24
N CYS A 92 18.18 2.59 3.23
CA CYS A 92 18.03 2.94 4.64
C CYS A 92 18.74 1.91 5.54
N LYS A 93 18.63 2.06 6.85
CA LYS A 93 19.06 1.01 7.79
C LYS A 93 18.12 -0.20 7.66
N VAL A 94 18.65 -1.41 7.83
CA VAL A 94 17.84 -2.60 8.06
C VAL A 94 18.00 -3.02 9.52
N ILE A 95 16.92 -3.02 10.28
CA ILE A 95 16.89 -3.47 11.67
C ILE A 95 16.38 -4.91 11.67
N ILE A 96 17.19 -5.81 12.16
CA ILE A 96 16.96 -7.25 12.13
C ILE A 96 16.69 -7.72 13.55
N HIS A 97 15.44 -8.14 13.83
CA HIS A 97 15.10 -8.85 15.05
C HIS A 97 15.56 -10.30 14.89
N CYS A 98 16.32 -10.82 15.85
CA CYS A 98 16.90 -12.15 15.78
C CYS A 98 17.19 -12.72 17.17
N ALA A 99 17.32 -14.05 17.25
CA ALA A 99 17.71 -14.73 18.49
C ALA A 99 19.23 -14.59 18.77
N ASP A 100 20.06 -14.58 17.71
CA ASP A 100 21.53 -14.41 17.80
C ASP A 100 22.03 -13.66 16.55
N SER A 101 22.55 -12.46 16.75
CA SER A 101 23.08 -11.61 15.67
C SER A 101 24.32 -12.19 15.00
N ASN A 102 25.11 -13.04 15.68
CA ASN A 102 26.30 -13.65 15.11
C ASN A 102 25.93 -14.73 14.07
N VAL A 103 24.83 -15.45 14.29
CA VAL A 103 24.28 -16.40 13.31
C VAL A 103 23.87 -15.64 12.05
N VAL A 104 23.14 -14.55 12.19
CA VAL A 104 22.70 -13.71 11.06
C VAL A 104 23.88 -13.12 10.30
N LYS A 105 24.86 -12.53 11.01
CA LYS A 105 26.09 -11.97 10.41
C LYS A 105 26.87 -13.01 9.64
N SER A 106 27.03 -14.20 10.23
CA SER A 106 27.76 -15.32 9.60
C SER A 106 27.07 -15.80 8.32
N ASP A 107 25.74 -15.91 8.33
CA ASP A 107 24.95 -16.28 7.16
C ASP A 107 25.08 -15.22 6.05
N LEU A 108 24.90 -13.93 6.38
CA LEU A 108 25.01 -12.84 5.42
C LEU A 108 26.40 -12.80 4.76
N VAL A 109 27.46 -12.90 5.54
CA VAL A 109 28.85 -12.90 5.03
C VAL A 109 29.09 -14.11 4.14
N ALA A 110 28.68 -15.31 4.57
CA ALA A 110 28.84 -16.53 3.79
C ALA A 110 28.12 -16.48 2.43
N ASN A 111 27.09 -15.66 2.32
CA ASN A 111 26.31 -15.48 1.09
C ASN A 111 26.58 -14.15 0.37
N GLY A 112 27.67 -13.45 0.73
CA GLY A 112 28.14 -12.25 0.02
C GLY A 112 27.29 -10.99 0.24
N VAL A 113 26.44 -10.95 1.28
CA VAL A 113 25.66 -9.76 1.64
C VAL A 113 26.50 -8.87 2.58
N PRO A 114 26.78 -7.62 2.20
CA PRO A 114 27.53 -6.69 3.06
C PRO A 114 26.81 -6.41 4.37
N LEU A 115 27.55 -6.20 5.46
CA LEU A 115 26.99 -5.86 6.77
C LEU A 115 26.80 -4.33 6.96
N THR A 116 26.77 -3.56 5.88
CA THR A 116 26.56 -2.10 5.91
C THR A 116 25.11 -1.76 6.19
N ASN A 117 24.88 -0.67 6.95
CA ASN A 117 23.55 -0.21 7.31
C ASN A 117 22.65 -1.23 8.05
N LEU A 118 23.25 -2.26 8.66
CA LEU A 118 22.53 -3.26 9.44
C LEU A 118 22.59 -2.94 10.93
N LYS A 119 21.47 -3.17 11.60
CA LYS A 119 21.30 -3.12 13.05
C LYS A 119 20.63 -4.41 13.50
N TYR A 120 20.94 -4.86 14.69
CA TYR A 120 20.44 -6.11 15.25
C TYR A 120 19.80 -5.83 16.60
N ILE A 121 18.64 -6.42 16.83
CA ILE A 121 17.96 -6.44 18.12
C ILE A 121 17.76 -7.90 18.49
N GLU A 122 18.49 -8.36 19.51
CA GLU A 122 18.39 -9.73 20.01
C GLU A 122 17.24 -9.80 21.00
N VAL A 123 16.12 -10.37 20.56
CA VAL A 123 14.87 -10.52 21.33
C VAL A 123 14.19 -11.82 20.93
N PRO A 124 13.38 -12.42 21.80
CA PRO A 124 12.48 -13.50 21.40
C PRO A 124 11.46 -13.00 20.38
N PHE A 125 10.97 -13.90 19.56
CA PHE A 125 9.88 -13.70 18.60
C PHE A 125 9.20 -15.05 18.33
N ASN A 126 7.97 -15.02 17.84
CA ASN A 126 7.20 -16.22 17.51
C ASN A 126 7.14 -16.47 16.00
N SER A 127 7.15 -15.42 15.17
CA SER A 127 6.97 -15.55 13.73
C SER A 127 7.75 -14.53 12.89
N ILE A 128 7.70 -14.72 11.57
CA ILE A 128 8.33 -13.85 10.57
C ILE A 128 7.49 -12.60 10.24
N TRP A 129 6.22 -12.55 10.65
CA TRP A 129 5.17 -11.66 10.12
C TRP A 129 5.21 -10.26 10.72
N ILE A 130 6.37 -9.59 10.64
CA ILE A 130 6.59 -8.27 11.26
C ILE A 130 5.67 -7.17 10.72
N ARG A 131 5.11 -7.33 9.54
CA ARG A 131 4.09 -6.41 9.03
C ARG A 131 2.90 -6.31 9.96
N ASP A 132 2.47 -7.44 10.52
CA ASP A 132 1.22 -7.56 11.24
C ASP A 132 1.32 -7.06 12.68
N TYR A 133 2.47 -7.26 13.32
CA TYR A 133 2.66 -6.89 14.72
C TYR A 133 3.56 -5.65 14.96
N ALA A 134 4.09 -5.02 13.91
CA ALA A 134 4.88 -3.82 14.10
C ALA A 134 4.01 -2.56 14.22
N ALA A 135 4.42 -1.62 15.07
CA ALA A 135 3.75 -0.35 15.28
C ALA A 135 3.88 0.60 14.09
N ASN A 136 2.85 1.38 13.84
CA ASN A 136 2.77 2.32 12.73
C ASN A 136 3.58 3.59 12.98
N THR A 137 4.22 4.09 11.95
CA THR A 137 4.86 5.40 11.96
C THR A 137 3.82 6.50 11.92
N CYS A 138 3.78 7.35 12.93
CA CYS A 138 2.95 8.54 12.98
C CYS A 138 3.78 9.79 13.31
N TYR A 139 3.25 10.95 12.97
CA TYR A 139 3.84 12.23 13.27
C TYR A 139 2.83 13.13 13.99
N LEU A 140 3.30 13.84 15.01
CA LEU A 140 2.55 14.93 15.64
C LEU A 140 2.64 16.18 14.78
N ASN A 141 1.56 16.96 14.70
CA ASN A 141 1.48 18.18 13.87
C ASN A 141 2.05 17.97 12.47
N ASP A 142 1.67 16.87 11.82
CA ASP A 142 2.11 16.45 10.47
C ASP A 142 3.59 16.07 10.34
N VAL A 143 4.52 16.83 10.92
CA VAL A 143 5.98 16.69 10.70
C VAL A 143 6.86 16.94 11.93
N ASP A 144 6.28 17.27 13.10
CA ASP A 144 7.08 17.74 14.25
C ASP A 144 7.85 16.62 14.94
N SER A 145 7.14 15.61 15.40
CA SER A 145 7.71 14.54 16.20
C SER A 145 7.26 13.18 15.71
N LEU A 146 8.23 12.32 15.45
CA LEU A 146 7.96 10.92 15.17
C LEU A 146 7.46 10.23 16.44
N ILE A 147 6.35 9.53 16.33
CA ILE A 147 5.84 8.57 17.31
C ILE A 147 5.54 7.25 16.62
N LEU A 148 5.48 6.19 17.40
CA LEU A 148 5.01 4.89 16.97
C LEU A 148 3.65 4.63 17.63
N VAL A 149 2.71 4.06 16.89
CA VAL A 149 1.38 3.68 17.40
C VAL A 149 1.16 2.22 17.14
N ASP A 150 0.91 1.48 18.20
CA ASP A 150 0.77 0.04 18.23
C ASP A 150 -0.65 -0.37 18.65
N TRP A 151 -1.04 -1.60 18.33
CA TRP A 151 -2.32 -2.21 18.67
C TRP A 151 -2.16 -3.61 19.23
N ILE A 152 -3.24 -4.25 19.65
CA ILE A 152 -3.23 -5.65 20.05
C ILE A 152 -3.05 -6.52 18.82
N TYR A 153 -2.00 -7.32 18.78
CA TYR A 153 -1.78 -8.27 17.68
C TYR A 153 -2.86 -9.35 17.66
N ASN A 154 -3.40 -9.64 16.50
CA ASN A 154 -4.53 -10.54 16.30
C ASN A 154 -4.16 -12.06 16.30
N ARG A 155 -3.00 -12.41 16.84
CA ARG A 155 -2.54 -13.80 17.01
C ARG A 155 -2.02 -14.00 18.44
N PRO A 156 -2.15 -15.20 19.05
CA PRO A 156 -1.68 -15.46 20.40
C PRO A 156 -0.16 -15.68 20.45
N ARG A 157 0.59 -14.66 20.01
CA ARG A 157 2.05 -14.68 19.82
C ARG A 157 2.69 -13.56 20.64
N PRO A 158 2.85 -13.75 21.96
CA PRO A 158 3.26 -12.66 22.86
C PRO A 158 4.65 -12.10 22.57
N ASP A 159 5.58 -12.93 22.07
CA ASP A 159 6.92 -12.44 21.74
C ASP A 159 6.91 -11.55 20.48
N ASP A 160 6.00 -11.80 19.52
CA ASP A 160 5.78 -10.94 18.36
C ASP A 160 5.15 -9.60 18.80
N ASP A 161 4.17 -9.64 19.68
CA ASP A 161 3.44 -8.49 20.22
C ASP A 161 4.34 -7.56 21.07
N ASP A 162 5.47 -8.07 21.57
CA ASP A 162 6.48 -7.30 22.32
C ASP A 162 7.54 -6.63 21.41
N ILE A 163 7.62 -6.96 20.13
CA ILE A 163 8.62 -6.42 19.20
C ILE A 163 8.54 -4.88 19.07
N PRO A 164 7.37 -4.23 19.02
CA PRO A 164 7.26 -2.76 19.02
C PRO A 164 7.97 -2.09 20.20
N LEU A 165 7.93 -2.66 21.40
CA LEU A 165 8.64 -2.15 22.58
C LEU A 165 10.17 -2.18 22.37
N ALA A 166 10.68 -3.27 21.78
CA ALA A 166 12.10 -3.44 21.58
C ALA A 166 12.69 -2.40 20.62
N TYR A 167 12.09 -2.23 19.44
CA TYR A 167 12.65 -1.29 18.47
C TYR A 167 12.29 0.18 18.77
N SER A 168 11.16 0.48 19.40
CA SER A 168 10.86 1.84 19.88
C SER A 168 11.90 2.31 20.88
N SER A 169 12.27 1.45 21.82
CA SER A 169 13.36 1.68 22.78
C SER A 169 14.71 1.84 22.08
N PHE A 170 15.03 0.96 21.13
CA PHE A 170 16.28 1.01 20.35
C PHE A 170 16.40 2.31 19.53
N LEU A 171 15.29 2.80 18.96
CA LEU A 171 15.23 4.03 18.19
C LEU A 171 15.05 5.29 19.05
N ASN A 172 14.76 5.11 20.33
CA ASN A 172 14.39 6.20 21.27
C ASN A 172 13.21 7.03 20.72
N VAL A 173 12.13 6.34 20.28
CA VAL A 173 10.91 6.94 19.77
C VAL A 173 9.75 6.59 20.71
N PRO A 174 8.89 7.56 21.10
CA PRO A 174 7.73 7.26 21.92
C PRO A 174 6.81 6.23 21.27
N LEU A 175 6.35 5.25 22.06
CA LEU A 175 5.37 4.24 21.67
C LEU A 175 4.05 4.49 22.37
N TYR A 176 3.02 4.71 21.60
CA TYR A 176 1.63 4.76 22.02
C TYR A 176 0.98 3.42 21.74
N GLN A 177 0.14 2.91 22.64
CA GLN A 177 -0.51 1.61 22.44
C GLN A 177 -2.02 1.69 22.67
N THR A 178 -2.78 1.15 21.73
CA THR A 178 -4.23 0.94 21.86
C THR A 178 -4.52 -0.42 22.50
N GLU A 179 -4.07 -0.60 23.73
CA GLU A 179 -4.16 -1.90 24.44
C GLU A 179 -5.08 -1.90 25.64
N VAL A 180 -5.43 -0.72 26.15
CA VAL A 180 -6.17 -0.56 27.40
C VAL A 180 -7.53 0.08 27.14
N ALA A 181 -8.58 -0.54 27.68
CA ALA A 181 -9.94 0.01 27.60
C ALA A 181 -9.99 1.46 28.12
N PRO A 182 -10.77 2.37 27.50
CA PRO A 182 -11.72 2.10 26.42
C PRO A 182 -11.11 2.08 25.00
N ASN A 183 -9.80 2.27 24.86
CA ASN A 183 -9.11 2.44 23.58
C ASN A 183 -8.44 1.14 23.07
N ASN A 184 -8.75 0.00 23.69
CA ASN A 184 -8.20 -1.27 23.26
C ASN A 184 -8.70 -1.65 21.87
N LEU A 185 -7.79 -1.90 20.96
CA LEU A 185 -8.08 -2.20 19.55
C LEU A 185 -7.22 -3.37 19.08
N MET A 186 -7.84 -4.41 18.57
CA MET A 186 -7.17 -5.49 17.88
C MET A 186 -7.05 -5.16 16.40
N ASN A 187 -5.88 -5.33 15.80
CA ASN A 187 -5.65 -5.10 14.38
C ASN A 187 -4.41 -5.85 13.88
N THR A 188 -4.14 -5.73 12.57
CA THR A 188 -2.99 -6.30 11.90
C THR A 188 -2.52 -5.38 10.77
N GLY A 189 -1.21 -5.22 10.61
CA GLY A 189 -0.64 -4.28 9.64
C GLY A 189 -0.83 -4.69 8.17
N GLY A 190 -1.13 -5.95 7.88
CA GLY A 190 -1.50 -6.41 6.54
C GLY A 190 -2.90 -5.95 6.13
N ASN A 191 -3.78 -5.69 7.10
CA ASN A 191 -5.11 -5.12 6.89
C ASN A 191 -5.17 -3.60 7.10
N TRP A 192 -4.06 -2.91 6.79
CA TRP A 192 -3.92 -1.48 7.03
C TRP A 192 -3.22 -0.79 5.85
N MET A 193 -3.97 -0.01 5.06
CA MET A 193 -3.46 0.70 3.91
C MET A 193 -3.87 2.18 3.97
N ILE A 194 -2.90 3.09 3.92
CA ILE A 194 -3.07 4.52 4.21
C ILE A 194 -2.55 5.41 3.08
N ASP A 195 -3.20 6.56 2.90
CA ASP A 195 -2.83 7.57 1.89
C ASP A 195 -1.92 8.68 2.43
N GLY A 196 -1.64 8.73 3.75
CA GLY A 196 -0.87 9.81 4.38
C GLY A 196 -1.62 11.14 4.48
N MET A 197 -2.93 11.15 4.13
CA MET A 197 -3.79 12.33 4.09
C MET A 197 -5.06 12.15 4.95
N GLY A 198 -5.05 11.17 5.86
CA GLY A 198 -6.16 10.90 6.78
C GLY A 198 -7.15 9.85 6.30
N THR A 199 -6.87 9.15 5.19
CA THR A 199 -7.68 8.00 4.75
C THR A 199 -6.94 6.69 4.99
N ALA A 200 -7.65 5.71 5.54
CA ALA A 200 -7.21 4.32 5.61
C ALA A 200 -8.24 3.38 4.96
N PHE A 201 -7.74 2.28 4.41
CA PHE A 201 -8.53 1.17 3.89
C PHE A 201 -8.22 -0.10 4.66
N ALA A 202 -9.23 -0.91 4.92
CA ALA A 202 -9.15 -2.24 5.50
C ALA A 202 -10.25 -3.15 4.92
N SER A 203 -10.17 -4.44 5.19
CA SER A 203 -11.33 -5.32 5.12
C SER A 203 -12.13 -5.23 6.43
N GLU A 204 -13.36 -5.75 6.43
CA GLU A 204 -14.22 -5.82 7.62
C GLU A 204 -13.68 -6.73 8.73
N LEU A 205 -12.55 -7.43 8.52
CA LEU A 205 -11.83 -8.16 9.58
C LEU A 205 -11.67 -7.32 10.86
N ILE A 206 -11.39 -6.01 10.71
CA ILE A 206 -11.26 -5.09 11.85
C ILE A 206 -12.55 -4.98 12.68
N LEU A 207 -13.72 -5.17 12.08
CA LEU A 207 -15.00 -5.17 12.77
C LEU A 207 -15.20 -6.50 13.50
N GLU A 208 -14.93 -7.61 12.85
CA GLU A 208 -15.10 -8.96 13.39
C GLU A 208 -14.19 -9.22 14.61
N GLU A 209 -12.97 -8.66 14.58
CA GLU A 209 -12.00 -8.82 15.67
C GLU A 209 -12.27 -7.89 16.87
N ASN A 210 -13.20 -6.93 16.74
CA ASN A 210 -13.51 -5.96 17.79
C ASN A 210 -15.00 -5.90 18.16
N ASP A 211 -15.79 -6.93 17.85
CA ASP A 211 -17.23 -7.01 18.13
C ASP A 211 -17.58 -7.58 19.52
N GLY A 212 -16.57 -7.94 20.31
CA GLY A 212 -16.71 -8.51 21.65
C GLY A 212 -17.07 -9.99 21.67
N ALA A 213 -17.29 -10.60 20.51
CA ALA A 213 -17.68 -12.00 20.40
C ALA A 213 -16.52 -12.90 20.01
N GLY A 214 -15.60 -12.47 19.20
CA GLY A 214 -14.44 -13.19 18.68
C GLY A 214 -14.61 -14.71 18.62
N ALA A 215 -14.26 -15.37 17.55
CA ALA A 215 -14.57 -16.79 17.34
C ALA A 215 -14.15 -17.73 18.50
N TYR A 216 -13.18 -17.31 19.32
CA TYR A 216 -12.56 -18.17 20.35
C TYR A 216 -12.49 -17.54 21.74
N SER A 217 -12.87 -16.28 21.95
CA SER A 217 -12.70 -15.58 23.22
C SER A 217 -13.71 -14.46 23.44
N ILE A 218 -14.23 -14.39 24.67
CA ILE A 218 -15.03 -13.25 25.18
C ILE A 218 -14.15 -12.08 25.67
N ALA A 219 -12.82 -12.22 25.63
CA ALA A 219 -11.88 -11.18 26.02
C ALA A 219 -11.50 -10.23 24.86
N TYR A 220 -12.06 -10.45 23.68
CA TYR A 220 -11.92 -9.55 22.54
C TYR A 220 -12.47 -8.16 22.88
N PRO A 221 -11.90 -7.08 22.32
CA PRO A 221 -12.48 -5.75 22.40
C PRO A 221 -13.94 -5.75 21.92
N ASN A 222 -14.79 -4.95 22.54
CA ASN A 222 -16.20 -4.83 22.16
C ASN A 222 -16.50 -3.39 21.77
N HIS A 223 -16.36 -3.10 20.49
CA HIS A 223 -16.51 -1.77 19.94
C HIS A 223 -17.45 -1.77 18.73
N THR A 224 -18.27 -0.74 18.62
CA THR A 224 -18.99 -0.46 17.37
C THR A 224 -18.01 0.10 16.33
N SER A 225 -18.39 0.04 15.06
CA SER A 225 -17.58 0.65 13.98
C SER A 225 -17.23 2.12 14.26
N THR A 226 -18.18 2.90 14.82
CA THR A 226 -17.94 4.29 15.20
C THR A 226 -16.88 4.46 16.29
N VAL A 227 -16.85 3.55 17.27
CA VAL A 227 -15.82 3.59 18.34
C VAL A 227 -14.45 3.23 17.75
N ILE A 228 -14.39 2.24 16.87
CA ILE A 228 -13.17 1.88 16.14
C ILE A 228 -12.66 3.08 15.34
N ASP A 229 -13.54 3.78 14.60
CA ASP A 229 -13.20 4.97 13.83
C ASP A 229 -12.62 6.06 14.73
N GLN A 230 -13.23 6.28 15.91
CA GLN A 230 -12.74 7.29 16.87
C GLN A 230 -11.36 6.92 17.45
N ILE A 231 -11.13 5.65 17.83
CA ILE A 231 -9.82 5.20 18.31
C ILE A 231 -8.75 5.41 17.24
N VAL A 232 -9.08 5.08 16.00
CA VAL A 232 -8.16 5.20 14.86
C VAL A 232 -7.92 6.68 14.51
N GLU A 233 -8.93 7.55 14.65
CA GLU A 233 -8.76 8.99 14.50
C GLU A 233 -7.85 9.56 15.60
N ASP A 234 -8.12 9.24 16.86
CA ASP A 234 -7.41 9.79 18.02
C ASP A 234 -5.93 9.39 18.06
N PHE A 235 -5.60 8.14 17.69
CA PHE A 235 -4.24 7.61 17.78
C PHE A 235 -3.45 7.67 16.46
N HIS A 236 -4.14 7.58 15.31
CA HIS A 236 -3.49 7.50 13.99
C HIS A 236 -3.80 8.70 13.08
N GLY A 237 -4.74 9.57 13.47
CA GLY A 237 -5.15 10.71 12.65
C GLY A 237 -5.91 10.34 11.39
N ILE A 238 -6.60 9.20 11.40
CA ILE A 238 -7.42 8.73 10.27
C ILE A 238 -8.86 9.16 10.48
N ASN A 239 -9.31 10.11 9.69
CA ASN A 239 -10.67 10.66 9.74
C ASN A 239 -11.63 10.00 8.73
N ARG A 240 -11.11 9.12 7.88
CA ARG A 240 -11.87 8.35 6.88
C ARG A 240 -11.37 6.91 6.82
N TYR A 241 -11.98 6.02 7.60
CA TYR A 241 -11.61 4.61 7.65
C TYR A 241 -12.58 3.78 6.81
N ILE A 242 -12.14 3.36 5.63
CA ILE A 242 -12.94 2.63 4.63
C ILE A 242 -12.75 1.13 4.87
N LYS A 243 -13.84 0.44 5.18
CA LYS A 243 -13.87 -0.99 5.45
C LYS A 243 -14.64 -1.69 4.33
N MET A 244 -14.00 -2.63 3.66
CA MET A 244 -14.55 -3.38 2.52
C MET A 244 -14.90 -4.80 2.93
N ASP A 245 -15.87 -5.40 2.24
CA ASP A 245 -16.20 -6.80 2.45
C ASP A 245 -14.94 -7.67 2.35
N VAL A 246 -14.86 -8.69 3.21
CA VAL A 246 -13.79 -9.70 3.16
C VAL A 246 -13.86 -10.52 1.87
N LEU A 247 -12.72 -11.03 1.42
CA LEU A 247 -12.66 -11.87 0.23
C LEU A 247 -12.95 -13.34 0.62
N PRO A 248 -13.83 -14.06 -0.10
CA PRO A 248 -14.31 -15.39 0.30
C PRO A 248 -13.24 -16.48 0.42
N TYR A 249 -12.12 -16.35 -0.30
CA TYR A 249 -11.04 -17.35 -0.34
C TYR A 249 -9.70 -16.83 0.16
N ASP A 250 -9.69 -15.62 0.75
CA ASP A 250 -8.53 -15.08 1.45
C ASP A 250 -8.60 -15.49 2.92
N ASP A 251 -7.80 -16.47 3.31
CA ASP A 251 -7.81 -17.04 4.67
C ASP A 251 -7.41 -16.05 5.76
N ILE A 252 -6.77 -14.93 5.41
CA ILE A 252 -6.27 -13.94 6.37
C ILE A 252 -7.01 -12.61 6.30
N HIS A 253 -7.77 -12.37 5.24
CA HIS A 253 -8.55 -11.14 5.00
C HIS A 253 -7.73 -9.84 5.02
N HIS A 254 -6.44 -9.91 4.64
CA HIS A 254 -5.55 -8.77 4.61
C HIS A 254 -5.63 -8.03 3.26
N ILE A 255 -5.89 -6.72 3.33
CA ILE A 255 -6.07 -5.88 2.13
C ILE A 255 -4.81 -5.80 1.26
N ASP A 256 -3.61 -5.90 1.84
CA ASP A 256 -2.33 -5.84 1.14
C ASP A 256 -2.09 -7.02 0.19
N MET A 257 -2.90 -8.07 0.30
CA MET A 257 -2.88 -9.22 -0.61
C MET A 257 -3.57 -8.93 -1.95
N HIS A 258 -4.32 -7.84 -2.09
CA HIS A 258 -5.04 -7.56 -3.33
C HIS A 258 -5.06 -6.08 -3.74
N MET A 259 -4.70 -5.15 -2.84
CA MET A 259 -4.65 -3.71 -3.11
C MET A 259 -3.38 -3.08 -2.55
N LYS A 260 -2.97 -1.92 -3.14
CA LYS A 260 -1.91 -1.08 -2.61
C LYS A 260 -2.02 0.35 -3.12
N PHE A 261 -1.85 1.35 -2.25
CA PHE A 261 -1.61 2.71 -2.67
C PHE A 261 -0.21 2.84 -3.29
N LEU A 262 -0.12 3.50 -4.45
CA LEU A 262 1.13 3.89 -5.09
C LEU A 262 1.49 5.35 -4.79
N ASP A 263 0.49 6.17 -4.63
CA ASP A 263 0.52 7.56 -4.18
C ASP A 263 -0.87 7.93 -3.61
N GLU A 264 -1.08 9.20 -3.25
CA GLU A 264 -2.30 9.72 -2.62
C GLU A 264 -3.56 9.55 -3.49
N ARG A 265 -3.42 9.30 -4.79
CA ARG A 265 -4.50 9.22 -5.79
C ARG A 265 -4.61 7.89 -6.50
N THR A 266 -3.54 7.09 -6.46
CA THR A 266 -3.41 5.89 -7.29
C THR A 266 -3.45 4.63 -6.46
N ILE A 267 -4.39 3.75 -6.76
CA ILE A 267 -4.53 2.43 -6.14
C ILE A 267 -4.19 1.35 -7.17
N LEU A 268 -3.21 0.52 -6.86
CA LEU A 268 -2.95 -0.74 -7.55
C LEU A 268 -3.93 -1.79 -7.04
N VAL A 269 -4.62 -2.47 -7.95
CA VAL A 269 -5.59 -3.53 -7.60
C VAL A 269 -5.31 -4.78 -8.41
N GLY A 270 -5.25 -5.92 -7.75
CA GLY A 270 -5.13 -7.22 -8.39
C GLY A 270 -6.29 -7.50 -9.35
N LYS A 271 -6.06 -8.35 -10.34
CA LYS A 271 -7.09 -8.77 -11.29
C LYS A 271 -6.98 -10.26 -11.59
N PHE A 272 -7.95 -11.03 -11.15
CA PHE A 272 -8.13 -12.41 -11.57
C PHE A 272 -8.75 -12.51 -12.98
N PRO A 273 -8.61 -13.64 -13.67
CA PRO A 273 -9.47 -13.97 -14.81
C PRO A 273 -10.96 -13.91 -14.40
N THR A 274 -11.83 -13.60 -15.36
CA THR A 274 -13.27 -13.43 -15.10
C THR A 274 -13.87 -14.64 -14.39
N GLY A 275 -14.53 -14.42 -13.25
CA GLY A 275 -15.24 -15.44 -12.48
C GLY A 275 -14.33 -16.43 -11.73
N VAL A 276 -13.02 -16.13 -11.63
CA VAL A 276 -12.05 -17.00 -10.96
C VAL A 276 -11.75 -16.45 -9.57
N SER A 277 -11.69 -17.36 -8.58
CA SER A 277 -11.31 -17.03 -7.19
C SER A 277 -12.11 -15.85 -6.65
N ASP A 278 -11.45 -14.92 -5.95
CA ASP A 278 -12.03 -13.72 -5.36
C ASP A 278 -12.26 -12.56 -6.34
N GLY A 279 -12.01 -12.78 -7.63
CA GLY A 279 -12.19 -11.74 -8.65
C GLY A 279 -13.54 -11.02 -8.59
N PRO A 280 -14.68 -11.71 -8.52
CA PRO A 280 -15.98 -11.06 -8.39
C PRO A 280 -16.11 -10.14 -7.16
N GLN A 281 -15.65 -10.56 -5.98
CA GLN A 281 -15.72 -9.76 -4.76
C GLN A 281 -14.75 -8.57 -4.82
N MET A 282 -13.54 -8.76 -5.36
CA MET A 282 -12.60 -7.66 -5.57
C MET A 282 -13.17 -6.57 -6.48
N GLU A 283 -13.86 -6.95 -7.56
CA GLU A 283 -14.52 -5.99 -8.45
C GLU A 283 -15.69 -5.28 -7.74
N ALA A 284 -16.46 -5.99 -6.91
CA ALA A 284 -17.55 -5.39 -6.12
C ALA A 284 -17.00 -4.37 -5.11
N ASN A 285 -15.97 -4.73 -4.35
CA ASN A 285 -15.30 -3.83 -3.40
C ASN A 285 -14.74 -2.59 -4.10
N LEU A 286 -14.07 -2.76 -5.23
CA LEU A 286 -13.53 -1.64 -6.00
C LEU A 286 -14.63 -0.71 -6.52
N LEU A 287 -15.73 -1.27 -7.04
CA LEU A 287 -16.88 -0.48 -7.47
C LEU A 287 -17.51 0.30 -6.32
N TRP A 288 -17.67 -0.35 -5.16
CA TRP A 288 -18.20 0.30 -3.96
C TRP A 288 -17.32 1.46 -3.52
N VAL A 289 -15.99 1.29 -3.48
CA VAL A 289 -15.04 2.37 -3.15
C VAL A 289 -15.18 3.53 -4.13
N LEU A 290 -15.17 3.26 -5.43
CA LEU A 290 -15.26 4.30 -6.46
C LEU A 290 -16.62 5.01 -6.51
N SER A 291 -17.68 4.35 -6.02
CA SER A 291 -19.03 4.92 -5.94
C SER A 291 -19.20 5.86 -4.76
N ASN A 292 -18.47 5.62 -3.66
CA ASN A 292 -18.72 6.30 -2.38
C ASN A 292 -17.59 7.22 -1.95
N TYR A 293 -16.37 7.05 -2.51
CA TYR A 293 -15.18 7.76 -2.03
C TYR A 293 -14.38 8.38 -3.17
N THR A 294 -13.66 9.43 -2.83
CA THR A 294 -12.76 10.17 -3.73
C THR A 294 -11.37 10.23 -3.12
N ASP A 295 -10.38 10.60 -3.95
CA ASP A 295 -9.05 10.95 -3.49
C ASP A 295 -9.09 12.19 -2.54
N PRO A 296 -8.00 12.56 -1.87
CA PRO A 296 -7.98 13.71 -0.95
C PRO A 296 -8.38 15.04 -1.58
N TRP A 297 -8.37 15.15 -2.90
CA TRP A 297 -8.74 16.37 -3.64
C TRP A 297 -10.15 16.30 -4.27
N GLY A 298 -10.93 15.27 -3.94
CA GLY A 298 -12.30 15.12 -4.43
C GLY A 298 -12.41 14.53 -5.85
N ASN A 299 -11.33 13.98 -6.40
CA ASN A 299 -11.36 13.27 -7.69
C ASN A 299 -11.55 11.76 -7.50
N PRO A 300 -12.06 11.04 -8.51
CA PRO A 300 -12.01 9.58 -8.51
C PRO A 300 -10.58 9.06 -8.36
N TYR A 301 -10.39 8.00 -7.57
CA TYR A 301 -9.10 7.32 -7.50
C TYR A 301 -8.68 6.81 -8.88
N LYS A 302 -7.40 6.96 -9.19
CA LYS A 302 -6.79 6.34 -10.37
C LYS A 302 -6.50 4.87 -10.07
N ILE A 303 -7.03 3.98 -10.91
CA ILE A 303 -6.88 2.54 -10.71
C ILE A 303 -5.86 1.97 -11.69
N VAL A 304 -4.87 1.28 -11.14
CA VAL A 304 -3.89 0.48 -11.89
C VAL A 304 -4.20 -0.99 -11.64
N ARG A 305 -4.35 -1.76 -12.71
CA ARG A 305 -4.67 -3.20 -12.59
C ARG A 305 -3.43 -4.04 -12.83
N VAL A 306 -3.20 -5.02 -11.95
CA VAL A 306 -2.09 -5.97 -12.09
C VAL A 306 -2.65 -7.40 -12.09
N PRO A 307 -2.16 -8.32 -12.96
CA PRO A 307 -2.68 -9.68 -12.97
C PRO A 307 -2.39 -10.39 -11.64
N MET A 308 -3.30 -11.25 -11.23
CA MET A 308 -3.07 -12.21 -10.13
C MET A 308 -2.64 -13.55 -10.77
N PRO A 309 -1.40 -14.04 -10.51
CA PRO A 309 -0.92 -15.24 -11.18
C PRO A 309 -1.43 -16.52 -10.52
N PRO A 310 -1.58 -17.62 -11.30
CA PRO A 310 -1.90 -18.94 -10.75
C PRO A 310 -0.68 -19.59 -10.09
N SER A 311 -0.91 -20.72 -9.44
CA SER A 311 0.14 -21.65 -9.02
C SER A 311 0.88 -22.27 -10.21
N THR A 312 1.94 -23.06 -9.95
CA THR A 312 2.65 -23.84 -10.98
C THR A 312 1.75 -24.84 -11.69
N SER A 313 0.67 -25.30 -11.04
CA SER A 313 -0.33 -26.20 -11.65
C SER A 313 -1.43 -25.44 -12.41
N GLY A 314 -1.40 -24.12 -12.48
CA GLY A 314 -2.46 -23.30 -13.09
C GLY A 314 -3.66 -23.05 -12.16
N ALA A 315 -3.62 -23.50 -10.91
CA ALA A 315 -4.71 -23.33 -9.95
C ALA A 315 -4.66 -21.96 -9.25
N TYR A 316 -5.84 -21.47 -8.88
CA TYR A 316 -6.07 -20.26 -8.05
C TYR A 316 -6.67 -20.67 -6.70
N ALA A 317 -6.72 -19.73 -5.75
CA ALA A 317 -7.43 -19.94 -4.50
C ALA A 317 -8.93 -20.30 -4.75
N PRO A 318 -9.53 -21.18 -3.94
CA PRO A 318 -8.97 -21.85 -2.75
C PRO A 318 -8.11 -23.10 -3.05
N SER A 319 -7.97 -23.50 -4.32
CA SER A 319 -7.21 -24.71 -4.69
C SER A 319 -5.69 -24.52 -4.68
N ALA A 320 -5.21 -23.29 -4.45
CA ALA A 320 -3.79 -22.95 -4.32
C ALA A 320 -3.63 -21.72 -3.45
N SER A 321 -2.43 -21.49 -2.91
CA SER A 321 -2.10 -20.28 -2.14
C SER A 321 -2.32 -19.01 -2.98
N TYR A 322 -2.78 -17.96 -2.32
CA TYR A 322 -3.18 -16.67 -2.87
C TYR A 322 -1.97 -15.87 -3.34
N ARG A 323 -1.67 -15.84 -4.64
CA ARG A 323 -0.51 -15.14 -5.21
C ARG A 323 -0.88 -13.73 -5.65
N THR A 324 -0.02 -12.78 -5.32
CA THR A 324 -0.29 -11.37 -5.62
C THR A 324 0.99 -10.57 -5.88
N TYR A 325 0.89 -9.56 -6.75
CA TYR A 325 1.96 -8.57 -6.95
C TYR A 325 1.73 -7.28 -6.15
N SER A 326 0.60 -7.09 -5.47
CA SER A 326 0.36 -5.92 -4.61
C SER A 326 1.13 -5.98 -3.29
N ASN A 327 1.52 -7.17 -2.84
CA ASN A 327 2.23 -7.39 -1.58
C ASN A 327 3.75 -7.11 -1.70
N PHE A 328 4.09 -5.92 -2.20
CA PHE A 328 5.46 -5.41 -2.25
C PHE A 328 5.67 -4.34 -1.18
N VAL A 329 6.94 -4.07 -0.84
CA VAL A 329 7.32 -2.95 0.04
C VAL A 329 8.00 -1.84 -0.76
N ILE A 330 7.70 -0.58 -0.42
CA ILE A 330 8.41 0.60 -0.91
C ILE A 330 9.43 0.99 0.16
N VAL A 331 10.70 1.03 -0.22
CA VAL A 331 11.80 1.46 0.65
C VAL A 331 12.51 2.60 -0.06
N ASN A 332 12.18 3.83 0.31
CA ASN A 332 12.68 5.06 -0.31
C ASN A 332 12.55 5.03 -1.85
N LYS A 333 13.63 4.80 -2.59
CA LYS A 333 13.65 4.79 -4.07
C LYS A 333 13.53 3.40 -4.68
N THR A 334 13.34 2.37 -3.86
CA THR A 334 13.30 0.98 -4.30
C THR A 334 11.96 0.33 -3.96
N VAL A 335 11.39 -0.37 -4.92
CA VAL A 335 10.25 -1.29 -4.76
C VAL A 335 10.79 -2.71 -4.72
N ILE A 336 10.53 -3.45 -3.64
CA ILE A 336 10.91 -4.86 -3.50
C ILE A 336 9.63 -5.68 -3.62
N MET A 337 9.47 -6.42 -4.72
CA MET A 337 8.22 -7.10 -5.04
C MET A 337 8.38 -8.60 -5.23
N PRO A 338 7.35 -9.40 -4.86
CA PRO A 338 7.34 -10.82 -5.15
C PRO A 338 7.16 -11.09 -6.64
N VAL A 339 7.73 -12.18 -7.13
CA VAL A 339 7.49 -12.74 -8.46
C VAL A 339 7.23 -14.24 -8.34
N TYR A 340 6.62 -14.84 -9.38
CA TYR A 340 6.12 -16.21 -9.35
C TYR A 340 6.24 -16.95 -10.70
N ARG A 341 5.79 -16.32 -11.81
CA ARG A 341 5.66 -16.91 -13.16
C ARG A 341 6.10 -15.90 -14.19
N GLN A 342 7.12 -16.22 -14.94
CA GLN A 342 7.75 -15.30 -15.89
C GLN A 342 6.76 -14.63 -16.85
N GLU A 343 5.76 -15.36 -17.33
CA GLU A 343 4.73 -14.85 -18.25
C GLU A 343 3.84 -13.75 -17.62
N TYR A 344 3.60 -13.81 -16.31
CA TYR A 344 2.87 -12.79 -15.54
C TYR A 344 3.81 -11.73 -14.96
N ASP A 345 4.98 -12.15 -14.46
CA ASP A 345 5.98 -11.30 -13.80
C ASP A 345 6.43 -10.16 -14.72
N THR A 346 6.69 -10.46 -15.99
CA THR A 346 7.10 -9.46 -16.99
C THR A 346 6.07 -8.35 -17.12
N THR A 347 4.78 -8.71 -17.14
CA THR A 347 3.68 -7.75 -17.20
C THR A 347 3.56 -6.96 -15.90
N ALA A 348 3.63 -7.61 -14.75
CA ALA A 348 3.53 -6.96 -13.45
C ALA A 348 4.67 -5.96 -13.22
N VAL A 349 5.91 -6.35 -13.49
CA VAL A 349 7.09 -5.48 -13.38
C VAL A 349 6.98 -4.26 -14.30
N ARG A 350 6.48 -4.45 -15.54
CA ARG A 350 6.25 -3.33 -16.47
C ARG A 350 5.20 -2.37 -15.90
N ILE A 351 4.08 -2.87 -15.40
CA ILE A 351 3.00 -2.06 -14.80
C ILE A 351 3.55 -1.23 -13.63
N ILE A 352 4.32 -1.84 -12.73
CA ILE A 352 4.92 -1.12 -11.60
C ILE A 352 5.90 -0.03 -12.09
N LYS A 353 6.78 -0.34 -13.05
CA LYS A 353 7.72 0.66 -13.60
C LYS A 353 7.02 1.82 -14.31
N GLU A 354 5.92 1.55 -15.02
CA GLU A 354 5.12 2.58 -15.70
C GLU A 354 4.34 3.45 -14.70
N SER A 355 3.86 2.85 -13.60
CA SER A 355 3.07 3.55 -12.56
C SER A 355 3.93 4.28 -11.55
N MET A 356 5.18 3.85 -11.35
CA MET A 356 6.14 4.41 -10.41
C MET A 356 7.47 4.75 -11.14
N PRO A 357 7.48 5.77 -12.01
CA PRO A 357 8.66 6.14 -12.79
C PRO A 357 9.87 6.45 -11.91
N GLY A 358 11.03 5.94 -12.29
CA GLY A 358 12.31 6.18 -11.61
C GLY A 358 12.56 5.29 -10.39
N TYR A 359 11.55 4.60 -9.85
CA TYR A 359 11.79 3.62 -8.79
C TYR A 359 12.59 2.42 -9.31
N LYS A 360 13.58 1.99 -8.53
CA LYS A 360 14.27 0.71 -8.77
C LYS A 360 13.34 -0.43 -8.36
N VAL A 361 13.05 -1.34 -9.28
CA VAL A 361 12.23 -2.53 -9.00
C VAL A 361 13.16 -3.73 -8.80
N VAL A 362 13.14 -4.29 -7.61
CA VAL A 362 13.84 -5.52 -7.21
C VAL A 362 12.81 -6.63 -7.08
N THR A 363 13.01 -7.72 -7.79
CA THR A 363 12.10 -8.87 -7.80
C THR A 363 12.68 -10.02 -6.99
N ILE A 364 11.83 -10.68 -6.18
CA ILE A 364 12.21 -11.83 -5.36
C ILE A 364 11.21 -12.96 -5.64
N ASP A 365 11.71 -14.12 -6.07
CA ASP A 365 10.87 -15.30 -6.29
C ASP A 365 10.39 -15.84 -4.93
N ALA A 366 9.06 -15.80 -4.72
CA ALA A 366 8.42 -16.12 -3.46
C ALA A 366 7.74 -17.50 -3.43
N ASP A 367 7.83 -18.29 -4.51
CA ASP A 367 7.24 -19.63 -4.58
C ASP A 367 8.15 -20.70 -5.24
N ASN A 368 9.46 -20.46 -5.25
CA ASN A 368 10.41 -21.45 -5.72
C ASN A 368 10.53 -22.66 -4.76
N SER A 369 11.04 -23.78 -5.26
CA SER A 369 11.13 -25.03 -4.51
C SER A 369 12.01 -24.96 -3.25
N GLY A 370 12.94 -23.99 -3.18
CA GLY A 370 13.85 -23.80 -2.05
C GLY A 370 13.37 -22.75 -1.03
N ALA A 371 12.38 -21.91 -1.40
CA ALA A 371 11.87 -20.84 -0.56
C ALA A 371 10.44 -20.45 -0.96
N ASN A 372 9.49 -21.35 -0.70
CA ASN A 372 8.08 -21.14 -1.03
C ASN A 372 7.37 -20.37 0.09
N LEU A 373 7.66 -19.05 0.20
CA LEU A 373 7.11 -18.19 1.23
C LEU A 373 5.59 -18.06 1.11
N ILE A 374 5.05 -17.95 -0.13
CA ILE A 374 3.60 -17.78 -0.32
C ILE A 374 2.78 -18.96 0.20
N SER A 375 3.36 -20.15 0.35
CA SER A 375 2.67 -21.30 0.97
C SER A 375 2.31 -21.08 2.44
N GLN A 376 2.89 -20.06 3.08
CA GLN A 376 2.60 -19.65 4.47
C GLN A 376 1.55 -18.55 4.56
N GLY A 377 0.97 -18.13 3.42
CA GLY A 377 -0.13 -17.18 3.35
C GLY A 377 0.25 -15.72 3.11
N GLY A 378 1.54 -15.36 3.11
CA GLY A 378 2.02 -13.98 2.87
C GLY A 378 3.33 -13.94 2.12
N VAL A 379 3.76 -12.74 1.67
CA VAL A 379 5.04 -12.57 0.94
C VAL A 379 5.83 -11.34 1.41
N ILE A 380 6.41 -10.55 0.52
CA ILE A 380 7.44 -9.55 0.82
C ILE A 380 6.95 -8.45 1.79
N HIS A 381 5.74 -7.91 1.58
CA HIS A 381 5.18 -6.88 2.46
C HIS A 381 4.92 -7.43 3.86
N CYS A 382 4.39 -8.65 3.94
CA CYS A 382 4.04 -9.30 5.21
C CYS A 382 5.23 -9.55 6.14
N ILE A 383 6.45 -9.71 5.58
CA ILE A 383 7.68 -9.97 6.33
C ILE A 383 8.57 -8.73 6.48
N THR A 384 8.05 -7.54 6.18
CA THR A 384 8.78 -6.27 6.27
C THR A 384 7.90 -5.17 6.83
N HIS A 385 8.50 -4.24 7.58
CA HIS A 385 7.82 -3.03 8.06
C HIS A 385 8.76 -1.82 7.98
N SER A 386 8.23 -0.63 7.63
CA SER A 386 9.04 0.58 7.48
C SER A 386 8.88 1.51 8.67
N VAL A 387 9.97 2.15 9.09
CA VAL A 387 9.94 3.21 10.10
C VAL A 387 10.36 4.53 9.43
N GLY A 388 9.52 5.54 9.52
CA GLY A 388 9.76 6.87 8.98
C GLY A 388 10.91 7.60 9.69
N VAL A 389 11.42 8.65 9.07
CA VAL A 389 12.52 9.46 9.62
C VAL A 389 12.05 10.33 10.79
N THR A 390 12.97 10.70 11.69
CA THR A 390 12.70 11.60 12.81
C THR A 390 12.59 13.09 12.41
N ASP A 391 12.93 13.40 11.16
CA ASP A 391 13.01 14.75 10.62
C ASP A 391 12.43 14.79 9.19
N PRO A 392 11.10 14.56 9.01
CA PRO A 392 10.51 14.48 7.69
C PRO A 392 10.41 15.87 7.04
N LEU A 393 10.82 15.97 5.75
CA LEU A 393 10.39 17.03 4.87
C LEU A 393 9.29 16.47 3.98
N ARG A 394 8.05 16.84 4.26
CA ARG A 394 6.86 16.35 3.58
C ARG A 394 6.57 17.20 2.35
N ILE A 395 6.36 16.55 1.21
CA ILE A 395 5.89 17.17 -0.02
C ILE A 395 4.68 16.40 -0.53
N VAL A 396 3.53 17.07 -0.63
CA VAL A 396 2.28 16.50 -1.17
C VAL A 396 1.83 17.33 -2.35
N HIS A 397 1.50 16.70 -3.45
CA HIS A 397 1.13 17.38 -4.68
C HIS A 397 0.03 16.65 -5.45
N ASN A 398 -1.03 17.39 -5.78
CA ASN A 398 -2.06 16.93 -6.72
C ASN A 398 -1.54 17.12 -8.15
N TYR A 399 -0.90 16.09 -8.70
CA TYR A 399 -0.25 16.18 -10.00
C TYR A 399 -1.24 16.49 -11.13
N LEU A 400 -0.75 17.26 -12.13
CA LEU A 400 -1.57 17.72 -13.24
C LEU A 400 -1.96 16.57 -14.17
N ASN A 401 -3.18 16.69 -14.69
CA ASN A 401 -3.66 15.89 -15.83
C ASN A 401 -3.30 16.57 -17.14
N ASP A 402 -3.41 15.85 -18.25
CA ASP A 402 -3.28 16.40 -19.60
C ASP A 402 -4.21 17.61 -19.79
N THR A 403 -3.77 18.59 -20.57
CA THR A 403 -4.48 19.87 -20.72
C THR A 403 -4.44 20.39 -22.16
N TYR A 404 -5.48 21.14 -22.56
CA TYR A 404 -5.52 21.89 -23.82
C TYR A 404 -4.98 23.32 -23.70
N ASN A 405 -4.59 23.74 -22.51
CA ASN A 405 -4.01 25.05 -22.29
C ASN A 405 -2.59 25.07 -22.86
N SER A 406 -2.40 25.80 -23.98
CA SER A 406 -1.10 26.01 -24.60
C SER A 406 -0.60 27.47 -24.51
N THR A 407 -1.36 28.34 -23.80
CA THR A 407 -1.14 29.79 -23.85
C THR A 407 -0.81 30.42 -22.51
N THR A 408 -1.24 29.80 -21.40
CA THR A 408 -0.96 30.30 -20.05
C THR A 408 -0.08 29.32 -19.27
N PRO A 409 0.73 29.81 -18.33
CA PRO A 409 1.57 28.96 -17.49
C PRO A 409 0.73 27.94 -16.70
N TYR A 410 1.34 26.79 -16.39
CA TYR A 410 0.73 25.72 -15.61
C TYR A 410 1.05 25.92 -14.14
N GLN A 411 0.01 26.10 -13.33
CA GLN A 411 0.15 26.26 -11.89
C GLN A 411 0.43 24.91 -11.22
N ILE A 412 1.43 24.90 -10.38
CA ILE A 412 1.87 23.76 -9.56
C ILE A 412 1.72 24.13 -8.09
N ASP A 413 0.76 23.52 -7.41
CA ASP A 413 0.56 23.71 -5.98
C ASP A 413 1.03 22.48 -5.22
N ALA A 414 1.76 22.69 -4.13
CA ALA A 414 2.20 21.61 -3.26
C ALA A 414 2.17 22.04 -1.80
N ILE A 415 1.80 21.14 -0.90
CA ILE A 415 2.06 21.25 0.52
C ILE A 415 3.53 20.91 0.73
N VAL A 416 4.31 21.81 1.34
CA VAL A 416 5.71 21.57 1.66
C VAL A 416 5.91 21.93 3.13
N GLN A 417 6.18 20.92 3.96
CA GLN A 417 6.21 21.03 5.42
C GLN A 417 7.50 20.46 6.02
N HIS A 418 7.99 21.14 7.04
CA HIS A 418 9.07 20.65 7.90
C HIS A 418 9.01 21.39 9.24
N LYS A 419 9.32 20.71 10.34
CA LYS A 419 9.27 21.31 11.71
C LYS A 419 10.12 22.57 11.90
N SER A 420 11.19 22.78 11.12
CA SER A 420 11.99 24.03 11.14
C SER A 420 11.48 25.11 10.19
N GLY A 421 10.34 24.88 9.51
CA GLY A 421 9.88 25.70 8.40
C GLY A 421 10.67 25.43 7.10
N ILE A 422 10.19 26.02 6.00
CA ILE A 422 10.74 25.82 4.65
C ILE A 422 11.50 27.08 4.20
N ALA A 423 12.76 26.90 3.82
CA ALA A 423 13.62 27.95 3.29
C ALA A 423 13.28 28.28 1.83
N ASN A 424 13.06 27.26 0.99
CA ASN A 424 12.63 27.40 -0.38
C ASN A 424 11.99 26.11 -0.91
N ALA A 425 11.16 26.27 -1.92
CA ALA A 425 10.63 25.20 -2.74
C ALA A 425 10.74 25.56 -4.23
N SER A 426 10.87 24.57 -5.09
CA SER A 426 10.97 24.76 -6.54
C SER A 426 10.37 23.58 -7.29
N VAL A 427 9.70 23.87 -8.39
CA VAL A 427 9.34 22.87 -9.40
C VAL A 427 10.45 22.80 -10.43
N TYR A 428 10.88 21.59 -10.75
CA TYR A 428 11.85 21.27 -11.79
C TYR A 428 11.12 20.60 -12.94
N TRP A 429 11.28 21.11 -14.15
CA TRP A 429 10.54 20.59 -15.31
C TRP A 429 11.42 20.49 -16.56
N THR A 430 11.04 19.61 -17.49
CA THR A 430 11.66 19.42 -18.79
C THR A 430 10.64 18.84 -19.78
N THR A 431 10.94 18.95 -21.07
CA THR A 431 10.21 18.26 -22.15
C THR A 431 10.94 16.99 -22.63
N ASP A 432 12.17 16.78 -22.15
CA ASP A 432 13.03 15.64 -22.47
C ASP A 432 13.78 15.20 -21.21
N THR A 433 13.47 14.02 -20.68
CA THR A 433 14.06 13.49 -19.44
C THR A 433 15.55 13.14 -19.54
N THR A 434 16.13 13.17 -20.76
CA THR A 434 17.58 13.01 -20.98
C THR A 434 18.33 14.31 -20.80
N MET A 435 17.61 15.44 -20.75
CA MET A 435 18.15 16.78 -20.59
C MET A 435 18.03 17.28 -19.15
N PRO A 436 18.88 18.26 -18.74
CA PRO A 436 18.73 18.89 -17.43
C PRO A 436 17.35 19.52 -17.24
N TYR A 437 16.79 19.39 -16.05
CA TYR A 437 15.54 20.02 -15.67
C TYR A 437 15.74 21.52 -15.39
N THR A 438 14.81 22.35 -15.85
CA THR A 438 14.76 23.78 -15.55
C THR A 438 14.04 23.99 -14.22
N ALA A 439 14.63 24.78 -13.34
CA ALA A 439 14.03 25.13 -12.05
C ALA A 439 13.13 26.37 -12.19
N ALA A 440 11.96 26.32 -11.57
CA ALA A 440 11.09 27.47 -11.33
C ALA A 440 10.78 27.56 -9.83
N SER A 441 11.05 28.71 -9.22
CA SER A 441 10.80 28.94 -7.80
C SER A 441 9.32 28.88 -7.48
N MET A 442 9.00 28.34 -6.32
CA MET A 442 7.66 28.36 -5.74
C MET A 442 7.62 29.40 -4.61
N THR A 443 6.45 30.00 -4.38
CA THR A 443 6.19 30.97 -3.30
C THR A 443 5.13 30.41 -2.35
N LEU A 444 5.25 30.71 -1.06
CA LEU A 444 4.24 30.34 -0.07
C LEU A 444 2.97 31.20 -0.30
N THR A 445 1.88 30.55 -0.69
CA THR A 445 0.59 31.18 -1.00
C THR A 445 -0.49 30.91 0.03
N GLY A 446 -0.36 29.80 0.77
CA GLY A 446 -1.26 29.39 1.85
C GLY A 446 -0.45 29.15 3.13
N ALA A 447 -0.24 30.20 3.96
CA ALA A 447 0.56 30.07 5.17
C ALA A 447 -0.04 29.12 6.22
N THR A 448 -1.38 29.00 6.27
CA THR A 448 -2.08 28.09 7.20
C THR A 448 -2.15 26.64 6.69
N THR A 449 -1.90 26.43 5.42
CA THR A 449 -1.96 25.11 4.75
C THR A 449 -0.60 24.68 4.23
N ASP A 450 0.47 25.47 4.47
CA ASP A 450 1.82 25.24 3.93
C ASP A 450 1.86 25.04 2.41
N THR A 451 0.93 25.71 1.70
CA THR A 451 0.80 25.60 0.26
C THR A 451 1.79 26.53 -0.45
N TRP A 452 2.61 25.91 -1.27
CA TRP A 452 3.57 26.58 -2.14
C TRP A 452 3.11 26.48 -3.59
N THR A 453 3.14 27.60 -4.32
CA THR A 453 2.72 27.71 -5.71
C THR A 453 3.88 28.11 -6.61
N GLY A 454 4.09 27.39 -7.69
CA GLY A 454 5.03 27.68 -8.76
C GLY A 454 4.37 27.55 -10.12
N TYR A 455 5.09 27.95 -11.19
CA TYR A 455 4.54 27.93 -12.54
C TYR A 455 5.54 27.32 -13.52
N ILE A 456 5.06 26.39 -14.35
CA ILE A 456 5.77 25.92 -15.54
C ILE A 456 5.28 26.78 -16.70
N PRO A 457 6.17 27.40 -17.52
CA PRO A 457 5.78 28.20 -18.67
C PRO A 457 4.93 27.41 -19.66
N ALA A 458 3.99 28.11 -20.32
CA ALA A 458 3.18 27.51 -21.39
C ALA A 458 4.06 26.87 -22.46
N GLN A 459 3.63 25.73 -22.97
CA GLN A 459 4.33 24.95 -23.99
C GLN A 459 3.42 24.71 -25.19
N PRO A 460 4.00 24.52 -26.39
CA PRO A 460 3.26 24.23 -27.62
C PRO A 460 2.42 22.93 -27.47
N VAL A 461 1.36 22.89 -28.25
CA VAL A 461 0.54 21.70 -28.46
C VAL A 461 1.42 20.49 -28.86
N GLY A 462 1.09 19.32 -28.33
CA GLY A 462 1.83 18.06 -28.55
C GLY A 462 2.98 17.83 -27.59
N THR A 463 3.41 18.87 -26.83
CA THR A 463 4.50 18.75 -25.88
C THR A 463 4.10 17.87 -24.69
N GLN A 464 4.99 16.96 -24.28
CA GLN A 464 4.95 16.24 -23.03
C GLN A 464 5.84 16.96 -22.03
N ILE A 465 5.31 17.30 -20.86
CA ILE A 465 6.08 17.88 -19.74
C ILE A 465 6.30 16.80 -18.69
N PHE A 466 7.54 16.75 -18.19
CA PHE A 466 7.96 15.94 -17.05
C PHE A 466 8.43 16.89 -15.95
N TYR A 467 8.04 16.64 -14.70
CA TYR A 467 8.40 17.53 -13.60
C TYR A 467 8.43 16.83 -12.26
N TYR A 468 9.14 17.43 -11.31
CA TYR A 468 9.19 17.06 -9.91
C TYR A 468 9.29 18.30 -9.02
N ILE A 469 9.04 18.15 -7.74
CA ILE A 469 9.14 19.21 -6.75
C ILE A 469 10.30 18.94 -5.82
N LYS A 470 11.04 19.99 -5.47
CA LYS A 470 12.11 19.97 -4.47
C LYS A 470 11.83 20.99 -3.39
N GLY A 471 11.90 20.58 -2.12
CA GLY A 471 11.87 21.46 -0.97
C GLY A 471 13.20 21.47 -0.22
N GLN A 472 13.50 22.59 0.42
CA GLN A 472 14.59 22.72 1.38
C GLN A 472 14.08 23.38 2.65
N ALA A 473 14.30 22.73 3.77
CA ALA A 473 13.97 23.23 5.10
C ALA A 473 14.99 24.25 5.62
N ASN A 474 14.61 25.04 6.61
CA ASN A 474 15.52 25.97 7.30
C ASN A 474 16.68 25.26 8.01
N SER A 475 16.50 23.99 8.40
CA SER A 475 17.55 23.12 8.93
C SER A 475 18.61 22.72 7.89
N GLY A 476 18.36 22.98 6.61
CA GLY A 476 19.18 22.54 5.50
C GLY A 476 18.78 21.19 4.91
N LYS A 477 17.83 20.45 5.52
CA LYS A 477 17.29 19.20 4.95
C LYS A 477 16.65 19.48 3.60
N GLN A 478 16.88 18.58 2.63
CA GLN A 478 16.29 18.63 1.31
C GLN A 478 15.53 17.35 1.03
N GLN A 479 14.43 17.46 0.30
CA GLN A 479 13.66 16.33 -0.19
C GLN A 479 13.10 16.64 -1.59
N VAL A 480 12.85 15.61 -2.36
CA VAL A 480 12.20 15.67 -3.68
C VAL A 480 10.98 14.77 -3.72
N ARG A 481 10.02 15.14 -4.56
CA ARG A 481 8.85 14.30 -4.81
C ARG A 481 8.52 14.32 -6.31
N PRO A 482 8.36 13.15 -6.99
CA PRO A 482 8.51 11.78 -6.47
C PRO A 482 9.91 11.52 -5.91
N MET A 483 10.01 10.60 -4.93
CA MET A 483 11.26 10.39 -4.19
C MET A 483 12.47 10.02 -5.08
N PRO A 484 12.34 9.23 -6.17
CA PRO A 484 13.47 8.93 -7.05
C PRO A 484 13.84 10.06 -8.03
N ALA A 485 13.25 11.27 -7.92
CA ALA A 485 13.60 12.38 -8.80
C ALA A 485 15.12 12.67 -8.77
N PRO A 486 15.71 13.08 -9.92
CA PRO A 486 15.10 13.41 -11.20
C PRO A 486 14.74 12.20 -12.10
N ALA A 487 15.14 10.98 -11.74
CA ALA A 487 14.78 9.77 -12.49
C ALA A 487 13.27 9.46 -12.41
N GLY A 488 12.62 9.83 -11.29
CA GLY A 488 11.18 9.81 -11.10
C GLY A 488 10.56 11.19 -11.34
N TRP A 489 9.37 11.20 -11.91
CA TRP A 489 8.68 12.42 -12.29
C TRP A 489 7.17 12.20 -12.42
N TRP A 490 6.40 13.30 -12.34
CA TRP A 490 5.04 13.37 -12.85
C TRP A 490 5.05 13.92 -14.27
N LYS A 491 4.04 13.61 -15.06
CA LYS A 491 3.92 14.08 -16.45
C LYS A 491 2.50 14.50 -16.78
N PHE A 492 2.39 15.44 -17.70
CA PHE A 492 1.16 15.78 -18.38
C PHE A 492 1.47 16.24 -19.81
N LYS A 493 0.51 16.12 -20.70
CA LYS A 493 0.65 16.46 -22.11
C LYS A 493 -0.22 17.66 -22.48
N ILE A 494 0.31 18.52 -23.34
CA ILE A 494 -0.44 19.60 -23.96
C ILE A 494 -1.13 19.02 -25.19
N LEU A 495 -2.45 18.91 -25.11
CA LEU A 495 -3.29 18.32 -26.15
C LEU A 495 -3.58 19.35 -27.23
N GLY A 496 -3.66 18.88 -28.48
CA GLY A 496 -4.03 19.71 -29.63
C GLY A 496 -5.49 19.61 -29.98
N THR A 497 -6.04 20.68 -30.52
CA THR A 497 -7.32 20.62 -31.21
C THR A 497 -7.10 20.02 -32.60
N VAL A 498 -7.51 18.79 -32.81
CA VAL A 498 -7.55 18.12 -34.12
C VAL A 498 -8.99 17.98 -34.58
N SER A 499 -9.25 17.46 -35.77
CA SER A 499 -10.60 17.38 -36.38
C SER A 499 -11.71 16.90 -35.43
N ILE A 500 -12.97 17.17 -35.75
CA ILE A 500 -14.12 16.98 -34.85
C ILE A 500 -14.18 15.58 -34.19
N GLU A 501 -13.77 14.52 -34.88
CA GLU A 501 -13.78 13.15 -34.32
C GLU A 501 -12.56 12.87 -33.39
N GLU A 502 -11.37 13.41 -33.67
CA GLU A 502 -10.20 13.32 -32.79
C GLU A 502 -10.31 14.26 -31.58
N ASN A 503 -11.01 15.40 -31.71
CA ASN A 503 -11.24 16.34 -30.63
C ASN A 503 -11.97 15.71 -29.44
N LEU A 504 -12.99 14.91 -29.67
CA LEU A 504 -13.78 14.35 -28.56
C LEU A 504 -13.00 13.32 -27.75
N ALA A 505 -12.24 12.43 -28.40
CA ALA A 505 -11.44 11.42 -27.73
C ALA A 505 -10.36 12.03 -26.79
N ASN A 506 -9.89 13.24 -27.11
CA ASN A 506 -8.89 13.94 -26.32
C ASN A 506 -9.50 14.88 -25.25
N VAL A 507 -10.73 15.34 -25.45
CA VAL A 507 -11.46 16.21 -24.50
C VAL A 507 -12.27 15.40 -23.51
N PHE A 508 -12.80 14.27 -23.97
CA PHE A 508 -13.79 13.47 -23.27
C PHE A 508 -13.46 11.99 -23.49
N SER A 509 -13.12 11.29 -22.45
CA SER A 509 -12.87 9.87 -22.49
C SER A 509 -13.83 9.12 -21.57
N THR A 510 -14.30 7.97 -22.02
CA THR A 510 -15.09 7.04 -21.23
C THR A 510 -14.40 5.69 -21.18
N SER A 511 -14.59 4.99 -20.10
CA SER A 511 -14.26 3.58 -19.98
C SER A 511 -15.41 2.87 -19.28
N VAL A 512 -15.34 1.55 -19.11
CA VAL A 512 -16.39 0.80 -18.44
C VAL A 512 -15.79 -0.40 -17.72
N PHE A 513 -16.22 -0.61 -16.48
CA PHE A 513 -15.84 -1.80 -15.74
C PHE A 513 -16.85 -2.12 -14.61
N PRO A 514 -16.96 -3.42 -14.23
CA PRO A 514 -16.40 -4.55 -14.96
C PRO A 514 -16.96 -4.66 -16.37
N ASN A 515 -16.15 -5.15 -17.29
CA ASN A 515 -16.60 -5.47 -18.64
C ASN A 515 -15.95 -6.80 -19.06
N PRO A 516 -16.68 -7.91 -19.15
CA PRO A 516 -18.15 -8.05 -19.06
C PRO A 516 -18.77 -7.68 -17.72
N SER A 517 -20.00 -7.16 -17.79
CA SER A 517 -20.82 -6.78 -16.64
C SER A 517 -21.82 -7.87 -16.25
N HIS A 518 -22.07 -8.01 -14.93
CA HIS A 518 -23.09 -8.90 -14.36
C HIS A 518 -24.02 -8.19 -13.38
N GLY A 519 -23.96 -6.86 -13.26
CA GLY A 519 -24.71 -6.09 -12.28
C GLY A 519 -24.24 -4.65 -12.25
N LEU A 520 -23.86 -4.16 -11.08
CA LEU A 520 -23.38 -2.78 -10.93
C LEU A 520 -22.11 -2.56 -11.77
N THR A 521 -22.13 -1.55 -12.62
CA THR A 521 -21.05 -1.25 -13.57
C THR A 521 -20.77 0.24 -13.54
N CYS A 522 -19.49 0.58 -13.42
CA CYS A 522 -19.01 1.96 -13.43
C CYS A 522 -18.63 2.38 -14.86
N ILE A 523 -18.98 3.61 -15.20
CA ILE A 523 -18.59 4.30 -16.42
C ILE A 523 -17.81 5.56 -16.01
N PRO A 524 -16.49 5.46 -15.80
CA PRO A 524 -15.64 6.63 -15.59
C PRO A 524 -15.66 7.52 -16.83
N VAL A 525 -15.90 8.79 -16.60
CA VAL A 525 -15.87 9.85 -17.62
C VAL A 525 -14.82 10.86 -17.19
N ASN A 526 -13.87 11.15 -18.06
CA ASN A 526 -12.92 12.23 -17.87
C ASN A 526 -13.14 13.30 -18.92
N SER A 527 -13.35 14.53 -18.48
CA SER A 527 -13.44 15.70 -19.37
C SER A 527 -12.42 16.75 -18.92
N ASN A 528 -11.66 17.29 -19.83
CA ASN A 528 -10.68 18.34 -19.50
C ASN A 528 -11.27 19.76 -19.49
N ARG A 529 -12.55 19.91 -19.82
CA ARG A 529 -13.33 21.12 -19.70
C ARG A 529 -14.81 20.79 -19.47
N LYS A 530 -15.60 21.78 -19.09
CA LYS A 530 -17.06 21.62 -18.98
C LYS A 530 -17.65 21.43 -20.37
N LEU A 531 -18.43 20.35 -20.58
CA LEU A 531 -19.16 20.02 -21.81
C LEU A 531 -20.62 19.79 -21.48
N SER A 532 -21.54 20.21 -22.37
CA SER A 532 -22.94 19.81 -22.28
C SER A 532 -23.22 18.61 -23.16
N GLY A 533 -23.98 17.64 -22.67
CA GLY A 533 -24.24 16.44 -23.43
C GLY A 533 -25.13 15.42 -22.73
N LYS A 534 -25.04 14.18 -23.24
CA LYS A 534 -25.83 13.05 -22.80
C LYS A 534 -24.98 11.77 -22.80
N LEU A 535 -25.07 11.00 -21.74
CA LEU A 535 -24.50 9.65 -21.63
C LEU A 535 -25.66 8.66 -21.62
N TYR A 536 -25.68 7.72 -22.56
CA TYR A 536 -26.75 6.74 -22.68
C TYR A 536 -26.22 5.40 -23.22
N ILE A 537 -27.03 4.35 -23.11
CA ILE A 537 -26.66 3.01 -23.53
C ILE A 537 -27.68 2.53 -24.55
N THR A 538 -27.16 1.91 -25.62
CA THR A 538 -27.99 1.30 -26.67
C THR A 538 -27.75 -0.20 -26.74
N ASP A 539 -28.75 -0.94 -27.21
CA ASP A 539 -28.59 -2.30 -27.65
C ASP A 539 -27.94 -2.39 -29.06
N VAL A 540 -27.78 -3.61 -29.57
CA VAL A 540 -27.19 -3.85 -30.90
C VAL A 540 -28.02 -3.29 -32.07
N THR A 541 -29.29 -2.93 -31.86
CA THR A 541 -30.14 -2.30 -32.85
C THR A 541 -30.07 -0.78 -32.85
N GLY A 542 -29.32 -0.21 -31.88
CA GLY A 542 -29.23 1.23 -31.66
C GLY A 542 -30.38 1.81 -30.81
N LYS A 543 -31.29 0.96 -30.29
CA LYS A 543 -32.36 1.40 -29.38
C LYS A 543 -31.75 1.77 -28.03
N VAL A 544 -32.10 2.96 -27.50
CA VAL A 544 -31.67 3.39 -26.17
C VAL A 544 -32.32 2.51 -25.10
N VAL A 545 -31.49 1.84 -24.33
CA VAL A 545 -31.88 0.98 -23.20
C VAL A 545 -31.97 1.82 -21.92
N GLN A 546 -30.97 2.69 -21.69
CA GLN A 546 -30.92 3.53 -20.51
C GLN A 546 -30.26 4.88 -20.83
N VAL A 547 -30.79 5.97 -20.27
CA VAL A 547 -30.13 7.27 -20.20
C VAL A 547 -29.47 7.36 -18.82
N VAL A 548 -28.16 7.55 -18.82
CA VAL A 548 -27.34 7.56 -17.60
C VAL A 548 -27.18 8.98 -17.06
N HIS A 549 -26.96 9.94 -17.97
CA HIS A 549 -26.78 11.35 -17.62
C HIS A 549 -27.30 12.25 -18.75
N THR A 550 -27.83 13.40 -18.38
CA THR A 550 -28.16 14.49 -19.31
C THR A 550 -27.83 15.81 -18.63
N GLY A 551 -27.07 16.66 -19.31
CA GLY A 551 -26.62 17.95 -18.78
C GLY A 551 -25.12 18.14 -18.90
N ASP A 552 -24.57 18.92 -17.98
CA ASP A 552 -23.16 19.28 -18.02
C ASP A 552 -22.27 18.17 -17.44
N PHE A 553 -21.26 17.76 -18.20
CA PHE A 553 -20.10 17.02 -17.71
C PHE A 553 -19.12 18.04 -17.12
N LYS A 554 -18.77 17.85 -15.86
CA LYS A 554 -17.80 18.72 -15.17
C LYS A 554 -16.40 18.51 -15.72
N GLN A 555 -15.57 19.54 -15.63
CA GLN A 555 -14.12 19.37 -15.82
C GLN A 555 -13.57 18.42 -14.76
N GLY A 556 -12.70 17.49 -15.15
CA GLY A 556 -12.13 16.44 -14.32
C GLY A 556 -12.82 15.08 -14.51
N GLY A 557 -12.59 14.17 -13.57
CA GLY A 557 -13.19 12.85 -13.55
C GLY A 557 -14.60 12.87 -12.92
N SER A 558 -15.48 12.02 -13.44
CA SER A 558 -16.79 11.72 -12.85
C SER A 558 -17.09 10.24 -13.06
N ASN A 559 -17.69 9.59 -12.09
CA ASN A 559 -18.14 8.21 -12.23
C ASN A 559 -19.66 8.17 -12.39
N TYR A 560 -20.12 7.45 -13.40
CA TYR A 560 -21.53 7.14 -13.61
C TYR A 560 -21.75 5.65 -13.41
N PHE A 561 -22.92 5.28 -12.89
CA PHE A 561 -23.21 3.89 -12.54
C PHE A 561 -24.47 3.41 -13.23
N ILE A 562 -24.44 2.15 -13.66
CA ILE A 562 -25.58 1.42 -14.21
C ILE A 562 -25.67 0.07 -13.53
N ASN A 563 -26.88 -0.48 -13.45
CA ASN A 563 -27.09 -1.86 -13.01
C ASN A 563 -27.60 -2.69 -14.19
N THR A 564 -26.81 -3.69 -14.58
CA THR A 564 -27.11 -4.58 -15.71
C THR A 564 -27.70 -5.93 -15.29
N SER A 565 -28.00 -6.14 -14.00
CA SER A 565 -28.47 -7.44 -13.47
C SER A 565 -29.74 -7.97 -14.12
N GLU A 566 -30.60 -7.05 -14.61
CA GLU A 566 -31.88 -7.39 -15.29
C GLU A 566 -31.77 -7.32 -16.82
N TRP A 567 -30.57 -7.06 -17.35
CA TRP A 567 -30.39 -6.96 -18.79
C TRP A 567 -30.12 -8.33 -19.41
N THR A 568 -30.64 -8.53 -20.63
CA THR A 568 -30.31 -9.74 -21.38
C THR A 568 -28.83 -9.81 -21.72
N SER A 569 -28.23 -10.99 -21.58
CA SER A 569 -26.85 -11.21 -22.00
C SER A 569 -26.65 -10.79 -23.46
N GLY A 570 -25.63 -10.00 -23.72
CA GLY A 570 -25.41 -9.46 -25.05
C GLY A 570 -24.40 -8.32 -25.12
N VAL A 571 -24.33 -7.71 -26.30
CA VAL A 571 -23.48 -6.54 -26.57
C VAL A 571 -24.32 -5.28 -26.50
N TYR A 572 -23.86 -4.32 -25.75
CA TYR A 572 -24.43 -2.98 -25.63
C TYR A 572 -23.38 -1.95 -26.01
N THR A 573 -23.80 -0.75 -26.32
CA THR A 573 -22.90 0.38 -26.61
C THR A 573 -23.20 1.51 -25.64
N ILE A 574 -22.21 1.93 -24.89
CA ILE A 574 -22.24 3.16 -24.10
C ILE A 574 -21.90 4.29 -25.05
N VAL A 575 -22.78 5.26 -25.17
CA VAL A 575 -22.63 6.42 -26.05
C VAL A 575 -22.60 7.68 -25.20
N ALA A 576 -21.57 8.48 -25.37
CA ALA A 576 -21.51 9.83 -24.84
C ALA A 576 -21.54 10.82 -26.00
N GLU A 577 -22.65 11.57 -26.09
CA GLU A 577 -22.89 12.62 -27.07
C GLU A 577 -22.73 13.98 -26.38
N THR A 578 -21.87 14.82 -26.88
CA THR A 578 -21.62 16.16 -26.34
C THR A 578 -21.79 17.21 -27.43
N ASN A 579 -21.82 18.49 -27.04
CA ASN A 579 -21.81 19.61 -27.97
C ASN A 579 -20.56 19.66 -28.88
N GLU A 580 -19.60 18.78 -28.69
CA GLU A 580 -18.37 18.71 -29.47
C GLU A 580 -18.18 17.41 -30.27
N GLY A 581 -19.09 16.44 -30.10
CA GLY A 581 -19.09 15.20 -30.86
C GLY A 581 -19.59 13.99 -30.03
N VAL A 582 -19.37 12.79 -30.56
CA VAL A 582 -19.86 11.53 -29.99
C VAL A 582 -18.69 10.57 -29.76
N THR A 583 -18.66 9.91 -28.61
CA THR A 583 -17.76 8.77 -28.35
C THR A 583 -18.58 7.56 -27.94
N ALA A 584 -18.07 6.36 -28.23
CA ALA A 584 -18.76 5.12 -27.92
C ALA A 584 -17.81 4.05 -27.37
N GLN A 585 -18.32 3.25 -26.42
CA GLN A 585 -17.61 2.15 -25.80
C GLN A 585 -18.46 0.88 -25.79
N LYS A 586 -17.83 -0.26 -26.03
CA LYS A 586 -18.52 -1.56 -26.01
C LYS A 586 -18.66 -2.06 -24.57
N LEU A 587 -19.88 -2.45 -24.20
CA LEU A 587 -20.23 -3.12 -22.96
C LEU A 587 -20.72 -4.53 -23.27
N LEU A 588 -20.13 -5.53 -22.66
CA LEU A 588 -20.61 -6.91 -22.67
C LEU A 588 -21.39 -7.18 -21.40
N VAL A 589 -22.62 -7.66 -21.51
CA VAL A 589 -23.44 -8.12 -20.39
C VAL A 589 -23.53 -9.64 -20.46
N LYS A 590 -23.28 -10.32 -19.36
CA LYS A 590 -23.35 -11.78 -19.22
C LYS A 590 -24.45 -12.22 -18.30
#